data_0f27aa26ea8c2bacaa504a6860815595
#
_entry.id   0f27aa26ea8c2bacaa504a6860815595
#
_cell.length_a   1.000
_cell.length_b   1.000
_cell.length_c   1.000
_cell.angle_alpha   90.00
_cell.angle_beta   90.00
_cell.angle_gamma   90.00
#
_symmetry.space_group_name_H-M   'P 1'
#
loop_
_entity.id
_entity.type
_entity.pdbx_description
1 polymer ?
#
loop_
_entity_poly.entity_id
_entity_poly.type
_entity_poly.pdbx_seq_one_letter_code
_entity_poly.pdbx_strand_id
1 'polypeptide(L)'
;RGHFWDRVERMFCRDRNHPCITMWSLGNESHGYKNQDYCYQELKKRTTVPVHYEAVVRTPRWCYDVVSEMYPWHNRVHLVAEGKGALPKYYKAPYFLCEYAHAMGMGAGDLEPYVQDFYRGDNMLGGCVWEFCDHAAYHADGPVHYTYGGDHGENKHDSNFCTDGLFFPDRTPHAGAYQMKNAYRPVRATAVDENRYLFQSMLRFATLQIQVRWELLSDGIPVVSGQTDLTLNPLEMRELTFDFE
;
A
#
# COMPACT_ATOMS: atom_id res chain seq x y z
N ARG A 1 -16.38 13.99 -23.30
CA ARG A 1 -16.02 14.83 -22.13
C ARG A 1 -17.16 14.89 -21.11
N GLY A 2 -18.41 15.18 -21.54
CA GLY A 2 -19.53 15.36 -20.61
C GLY A 2 -19.75 14.19 -19.65
N HIS A 3 -19.77 12.95 -20.15
CA HIS A 3 -19.98 11.77 -19.32
C HIS A 3 -18.86 11.52 -18.31
N PHE A 4 -17.60 11.79 -18.64
CA PHE A 4 -16.48 11.68 -17.72
C PHE A 4 -16.60 12.72 -16.62
N TRP A 5 -16.85 13.98 -17.01
CA TRP A 5 -17.00 15.07 -16.06
C TRP A 5 -18.19 14.88 -15.12
N ASP A 6 -19.35 14.46 -15.62
CA ASP A 6 -20.54 14.21 -14.79
C ASP A 6 -20.23 13.24 -13.63
N ARG A 7 -19.46 12.19 -13.87
CA ARG A 7 -19.07 11.24 -12.81
C ARG A 7 -18.13 11.86 -11.79
N VAL A 8 -17.11 12.57 -12.26
CA VAL A 8 -16.14 13.25 -11.37
C VAL A 8 -16.82 14.35 -10.56
N GLU A 9 -17.69 15.14 -11.20
CA GLU A 9 -18.43 16.21 -10.52
C GLU A 9 -19.38 15.67 -9.45
N ARG A 10 -20.11 14.60 -9.73
CA ARG A 10 -21.02 13.96 -8.76
C ARG A 10 -20.25 13.38 -7.58
N MET A 11 -19.16 12.66 -7.83
CA MET A 11 -18.28 12.16 -6.79
C MET A 11 -17.79 13.31 -5.91
N PHE A 12 -17.24 14.36 -6.50
CA PHE A 12 -16.74 15.52 -5.78
C PHE A 12 -17.84 16.21 -4.97
N CYS A 13 -18.99 16.48 -5.57
CA CYS A 13 -20.11 17.15 -4.87
C CYS A 13 -20.65 16.35 -3.69
N ARG A 14 -20.68 14.99 -3.83
CA ARG A 14 -21.13 14.11 -2.76
C ARG A 14 -20.12 14.07 -1.61
N ASP A 15 -18.84 13.96 -1.92
CA ASP A 15 -17.83 13.52 -0.94
C ASP A 15 -16.91 14.65 -0.44
N ARG A 16 -16.92 15.84 -1.03
CA ARG A 16 -15.99 16.95 -0.73
C ARG A 16 -15.95 17.41 0.74
N ASN A 17 -16.95 17.07 1.52
CA ASN A 17 -17.04 17.44 2.93
C ASN A 17 -16.49 16.34 3.87
N HIS A 18 -15.99 15.23 3.33
CA HIS A 18 -15.36 14.18 4.12
C HIS A 18 -13.87 14.53 4.38
N PRO A 19 -13.45 14.81 5.63
CA PRO A 19 -12.10 15.25 5.93
C PRO A 19 -11.02 14.16 5.73
N CYS A 20 -11.44 12.91 5.59
CA CYS A 20 -10.53 11.79 5.31
C CYS A 20 -10.04 11.75 3.86
N ILE A 21 -10.64 12.54 2.95
CA ILE A 21 -10.21 12.59 1.54
C ILE A 21 -8.97 13.47 1.43
N THR A 22 -7.83 12.82 1.20
CA THR A 22 -6.53 13.47 1.02
C THR A 22 -6.09 13.54 -0.43
N MET A 23 -6.75 12.78 -1.33
CA MET A 23 -6.45 12.74 -2.76
C MET A 23 -7.69 12.32 -3.55
N TRP A 24 -7.90 12.91 -4.73
CA TRP A 24 -8.96 12.53 -5.67
C TRP A 24 -8.40 11.66 -6.79
N SER A 25 -9.09 10.57 -7.12
CA SER A 25 -8.79 9.74 -8.28
C SER A 25 -9.77 10.01 -9.42
N LEU A 26 -9.26 10.20 -10.62
CA LEU A 26 -10.10 10.41 -11.81
C LEU A 26 -10.58 9.11 -12.46
N GLY A 27 -10.25 7.97 -11.89
CA GLY A 27 -10.73 6.67 -12.35
C GLY A 27 -9.63 5.65 -12.53
N ASN A 28 -10.05 4.43 -12.85
CA ASN A 28 -9.21 3.27 -13.10
C ASN A 28 -9.50 2.71 -14.49
N GLU A 29 -8.46 2.31 -15.24
CA GLU A 29 -8.52 1.63 -16.54
C GLU A 29 -9.52 2.20 -17.56
N SER A 30 -9.83 3.48 -17.45
CA SER A 30 -10.91 4.11 -18.25
C SER A 30 -10.47 4.61 -19.63
N HIS A 31 -9.19 4.57 -19.94
CA HIS A 31 -8.58 4.91 -21.24
C HIS A 31 -9.02 6.27 -21.86
N GLY A 32 -9.54 7.16 -21.04
CA GLY A 32 -10.12 8.43 -21.48
C GLY A 32 -9.12 9.56 -21.77
N TYR A 33 -7.89 9.40 -21.45
CA TYR A 33 -6.72 10.29 -21.47
C TYR A 33 -6.99 11.80 -21.62
N LYS A 34 -7.45 12.28 -22.81
CA LYS A 34 -7.85 13.68 -23.03
C LYS A 34 -9.08 14.09 -22.22
N ASN A 35 -9.94 13.14 -21.89
CA ASN A 35 -11.10 13.39 -21.03
C ASN A 35 -10.67 13.50 -19.57
N GLN A 36 -9.69 12.72 -19.15
CA GLN A 36 -9.10 12.83 -17.80
C GLN A 36 -8.39 14.17 -17.63
N ASP A 37 -7.63 14.64 -18.65
CA ASP A 37 -7.03 15.98 -18.61
C ASP A 37 -8.08 17.09 -18.44
N TYR A 38 -9.21 16.97 -19.13
CA TYR A 38 -10.33 17.89 -18.94
C TYR A 38 -10.92 17.81 -17.52
N CYS A 39 -11.15 16.61 -17.01
CA CYS A 39 -11.65 16.40 -15.67
C CYS A 39 -10.68 16.96 -14.61
N TYR A 40 -9.38 16.75 -14.78
CA TYR A 40 -8.37 17.34 -13.91
C TYR A 40 -8.46 18.86 -13.87
N GLN A 41 -8.52 19.51 -15.04
CA GLN A 41 -8.62 20.97 -15.12
C GLN A 41 -9.88 21.52 -14.46
N GLU A 42 -11.04 20.86 -14.66
CA GLU A 42 -12.30 21.31 -14.06
C GLU A 42 -12.32 21.06 -12.54
N LEU A 43 -11.77 19.95 -12.07
CA LEU A 43 -11.71 19.64 -10.66
C LEU A 43 -10.77 20.59 -9.91
N LYS A 44 -9.61 20.93 -10.46
CA LYS A 44 -8.64 21.86 -9.87
C LYS A 44 -9.13 23.30 -9.74
N LYS A 45 -10.20 23.68 -10.46
CA LYS A 45 -10.89 24.96 -10.23
C LYS A 45 -11.71 24.97 -8.92
N ARG A 46 -11.98 23.79 -8.33
CA ARG A 46 -12.91 23.59 -7.20
C ARG A 46 -12.22 23.11 -5.94
N THR A 47 -10.99 22.58 -6.03
CA THR A 47 -10.26 22.03 -4.89
C THR A 47 -8.76 22.19 -5.02
N THR A 48 -8.10 22.36 -3.87
CA THR A 48 -6.65 22.31 -3.73
C THR A 48 -6.13 20.89 -3.40
N VAL A 49 -7.02 19.98 -3.03
CA VAL A 49 -6.68 18.58 -2.71
C VAL A 49 -6.00 17.95 -3.94
N PRO A 50 -4.91 17.19 -3.75
CA PRO A 50 -4.21 16.51 -4.84
C PRO A 50 -5.11 15.62 -5.67
N VAL A 51 -4.81 15.52 -6.95
CA VAL A 51 -5.54 14.71 -7.92
C VAL A 51 -4.58 13.78 -8.63
N HIS A 52 -4.93 12.51 -8.72
CA HIS A 52 -4.23 11.52 -9.51
C HIS A 52 -5.15 10.81 -10.51
N TYR A 53 -4.56 10.10 -11.41
CA TYR A 53 -5.20 9.12 -12.31
C TYR A 53 -4.23 7.95 -12.50
N GLU A 54 -4.73 6.72 -12.44
CA GLU A 54 -3.90 5.51 -12.47
C GLU A 54 -2.96 5.49 -13.68
N ALA A 55 -3.49 5.76 -14.89
CA ALA A 55 -2.72 5.81 -16.13
C ALA A 55 -2.26 7.23 -16.51
N VAL A 56 -1.95 8.09 -15.54
CA VAL A 56 -1.60 9.50 -15.77
C VAL A 56 -0.44 9.66 -16.77
N VAL A 57 0.51 8.75 -16.76
CA VAL A 57 1.67 8.75 -17.68
C VAL A 57 1.30 8.56 -19.15
N ARG A 58 0.07 8.11 -19.43
CA ARG A 58 -0.49 7.94 -20.79
C ARG A 58 -1.34 9.13 -21.21
N THR A 59 -1.55 10.13 -20.33
CA THR A 59 -2.30 11.34 -20.67
C THR A 59 -1.41 12.34 -21.41
N PRO A 60 -1.99 13.29 -22.17
CA PRO A 60 -1.22 14.37 -22.80
C PRO A 60 -0.46 15.25 -21.80
N ARG A 61 -1.00 15.41 -20.59
CA ARG A 61 -0.37 16.13 -19.48
C ARG A 61 0.74 15.35 -18.80
N TRP A 62 0.65 14.02 -18.86
CA TRP A 62 1.60 13.04 -18.36
C TRP A 62 1.75 12.98 -16.84
N CYS A 63 1.57 14.05 -16.11
CA CYS A 63 1.54 14.12 -14.66
C CYS A 63 0.47 15.13 -14.23
N TYR A 64 -0.29 14.76 -13.21
CA TYR A 64 -1.16 15.67 -12.49
C TYR A 64 -0.44 16.16 -11.22
N ASP A 65 -1.10 16.16 -10.05
CA ASP A 65 -0.41 16.51 -8.81
C ASP A 65 0.51 15.34 -8.33
N VAL A 66 0.23 14.12 -8.78
CA VAL A 66 0.93 12.88 -8.42
C VAL A 66 1.20 12.06 -9.68
N VAL A 67 2.36 11.44 -9.74
CA VAL A 67 2.64 10.36 -10.69
C VAL A 67 2.13 9.06 -10.10
N SER A 68 1.26 8.37 -10.82
CA SER A 68 0.63 7.12 -10.37
C SER A 68 0.89 6.00 -11.36
N GLU A 69 1.20 4.83 -10.87
CA GLU A 69 1.42 3.62 -11.66
C GLU A 69 0.80 2.39 -10.98
N MET A 70 0.37 1.42 -11.83
CA MET A 70 -0.06 0.09 -11.43
C MET A 70 1.07 -0.91 -11.65
N TYR A 71 1.35 -1.76 -10.67
CA TYR A 71 2.28 -2.89 -10.75
C TYR A 71 3.65 -2.59 -11.38
N PRO A 72 4.31 -1.46 -11.07
CA PRO A 72 5.68 -1.28 -11.53
C PRO A 72 6.59 -2.33 -10.88
N TRP A 73 7.55 -2.84 -11.63
CA TRP A 73 8.58 -3.74 -11.11
C TRP A 73 9.35 -3.05 -9.98
N HIS A 74 9.72 -3.79 -8.94
CA HIS A 74 10.45 -3.26 -7.78
C HIS A 74 11.70 -2.46 -8.19
N ASN A 75 12.51 -2.94 -9.14
CA ASN A 75 13.68 -2.23 -9.63
C ASN A 75 13.35 -0.81 -10.14
N ARG A 76 12.20 -0.63 -10.79
CA ARG A 76 11.75 0.70 -11.23
C ARG A 76 11.41 1.59 -10.03
N VAL A 77 10.70 1.05 -9.04
CA VAL A 77 10.35 1.77 -7.81
C VAL A 77 11.60 2.21 -7.07
N HIS A 78 12.56 1.30 -6.94
CA HIS A 78 13.87 1.56 -6.34
C HIS A 78 14.62 2.72 -7.01
N LEU A 79 14.71 2.71 -8.35
CA LEU A 79 15.34 3.80 -9.10
C LEU A 79 14.63 5.14 -8.90
N VAL A 80 13.29 5.13 -8.85
CA VAL A 80 12.51 6.36 -8.60
C VAL A 80 12.77 6.87 -7.18
N ALA A 81 12.80 5.99 -6.19
CA ALA A 81 13.10 6.34 -4.79
C ALA A 81 14.51 6.92 -4.61
N GLU A 82 15.49 6.48 -5.42
CA GLU A 82 16.85 7.02 -5.43
C GLU A 82 17.00 8.31 -6.25
N GLY A 83 15.93 8.86 -6.80
CA GLY A 83 16.00 10.02 -7.70
C GLY A 83 16.65 9.73 -9.03
N LYS A 84 16.65 8.45 -9.45
CA LYS A 84 17.18 7.95 -10.71
C LYS A 84 16.04 7.40 -11.57
N GLY A 85 16.33 7.07 -12.80
CA GLY A 85 15.35 6.47 -13.71
C GLY A 85 15.40 7.09 -15.10
N ALA A 86 14.66 6.47 -16.04
CA ALA A 86 14.70 6.86 -17.44
C ALA A 86 14.22 8.30 -17.70
N LEU A 87 13.29 8.80 -16.88
CA LEU A 87 12.70 10.12 -17.06
C LEU A 87 12.66 10.88 -15.72
N PRO A 88 13.30 12.07 -15.65
CA PRO A 88 13.33 12.90 -14.44
C PRO A 88 11.95 13.20 -13.82
N LYS A 89 10.93 13.23 -14.63
CA LYS A 89 9.56 13.49 -14.20
C LYS A 89 8.97 12.42 -13.28
N TYR A 90 9.49 11.19 -13.27
CA TYR A 90 9.06 10.15 -12.33
C TYR A 90 9.48 10.41 -10.89
N TYR A 91 10.57 11.11 -10.66
CA TYR A 91 11.10 11.37 -9.33
C TYR A 91 11.09 12.85 -8.92
N LYS A 92 10.62 13.74 -9.79
CA LYS A 92 10.44 15.18 -9.48
C LYS A 92 9.03 15.53 -8.99
N ALA A 93 8.12 14.59 -8.98
CA ALA A 93 6.77 14.73 -8.45
C ALA A 93 6.53 13.62 -7.41
N PRO A 94 5.55 13.78 -6.51
CA PRO A 94 5.14 12.69 -5.62
C PRO A 94 4.77 11.45 -6.44
N TYR A 95 5.28 10.28 -6.03
CA TYR A 95 5.11 9.01 -6.73
C TYR A 95 4.30 8.04 -5.89
N PHE A 96 3.27 7.44 -6.48
CA PHE A 96 2.28 6.61 -5.81
C PHE A 96 2.01 5.33 -6.60
N LEU A 97 2.05 4.19 -5.94
CA LEU A 97 1.63 2.93 -6.52
C LEU A 97 0.14 2.74 -6.23
N CYS A 98 -0.72 3.12 -7.18
CA CYS A 98 -2.16 3.00 -6.98
C CYS A 98 -2.62 1.55 -6.83
N GLU A 99 -1.85 0.61 -7.41
CA GLU A 99 -1.95 -0.82 -7.16
C GLU A 99 -0.56 -1.46 -7.25
N TYR A 100 -0.24 -2.38 -6.33
CA TYR A 100 0.96 -3.21 -6.40
C TYR A 100 0.76 -4.53 -5.66
N ALA A 101 1.64 -5.50 -5.90
CA ALA A 101 1.66 -6.78 -5.20
C ALA A 101 0.30 -7.50 -5.20
N HIS A 102 -0.25 -7.76 -6.40
CA HIS A 102 -1.53 -8.44 -6.61
C HIS A 102 -1.61 -9.74 -5.79
N ALA A 103 -2.62 -9.86 -4.91
CA ALA A 103 -2.68 -10.91 -3.91
C ALA A 103 -3.33 -12.21 -4.39
N MET A 104 -3.75 -12.28 -5.66
CA MET A 104 -4.37 -13.48 -6.21
C MET A 104 -3.46 -14.70 -6.15
N GLY A 105 -4.00 -15.85 -5.78
CA GLY A 105 -3.28 -17.11 -5.72
C GLY A 105 -2.20 -17.13 -4.61
N MET A 106 -0.94 -17.28 -4.99
CA MET A 106 0.20 -17.29 -4.05
C MET A 106 0.74 -15.87 -3.75
N GLY A 107 0.10 -14.82 -4.27
CA GLY A 107 0.38 -13.43 -3.88
C GLY A 107 -0.07 -13.12 -2.45
N ALA A 108 0.14 -11.96 -1.93
CA ALA A 108 1.08 -10.96 -2.34
C ALA A 108 2.46 -11.26 -1.76
N GLY A 109 3.51 -11.26 -2.60
CA GLY A 109 4.89 -11.51 -2.19
C GLY A 109 5.76 -10.25 -2.33
N ASP A 110 7.00 -10.34 -1.81
CA ASP A 110 8.06 -9.31 -1.96
C ASP A 110 7.65 -7.88 -1.55
N LEU A 111 6.81 -7.74 -0.51
CA LEU A 111 6.36 -6.44 -0.04
C LEU A 111 7.45 -5.61 0.63
N GLU A 112 8.37 -6.26 1.33
CA GLU A 112 9.42 -5.60 2.13
C GLU A 112 10.30 -4.65 1.30
N PRO A 113 10.82 -5.02 0.10
CA PRO A 113 11.62 -4.12 -0.72
C PRO A 113 10.86 -2.85 -1.16
N TYR A 114 9.59 -2.99 -1.51
CA TYR A 114 8.75 -1.82 -1.85
C TYR A 114 8.58 -0.88 -0.66
N VAL A 115 8.28 -1.43 0.52
CA VAL A 115 8.08 -0.63 1.72
C VAL A 115 9.38 0.06 2.15
N GLN A 116 10.54 -0.58 2.00
CA GLN A 116 11.82 0.07 2.23
C GLN A 116 12.03 1.28 1.30
N ASP A 117 11.68 1.16 0.03
CA ASP A 117 11.80 2.25 -0.92
C ASP A 117 10.79 3.38 -0.67
N PHE A 118 9.59 3.07 -0.13
CA PHE A 118 8.64 4.10 0.31
C PHE A 118 9.20 5.01 1.42
N TYR A 119 10.13 4.50 2.23
CA TYR A 119 10.80 5.29 3.26
C TYR A 119 12.14 5.87 2.82
N ARG A 120 12.70 5.41 1.71
CA ARG A 120 13.99 5.87 1.17
C ARG A 120 13.87 7.21 0.43
N GLY A 121 12.86 7.35 -0.41
CA GLY A 121 12.71 8.51 -1.30
C GLY A 121 11.75 9.54 -0.74
N ASP A 122 12.16 10.80 -0.71
CA ASP A 122 11.33 11.92 -0.25
C ASP A 122 10.11 12.18 -1.17
N ASN A 123 10.16 11.68 -2.39
CA ASN A 123 9.07 11.76 -3.36
C ASN A 123 8.09 10.58 -3.27
N MET A 124 8.37 9.57 -2.45
CA MET A 124 7.55 8.36 -2.36
C MET A 124 6.35 8.57 -1.44
N LEU A 125 5.13 8.38 -1.95
CA LEU A 125 3.90 8.44 -1.16
C LEU A 125 3.51 7.07 -0.58
N GLY A 126 3.99 5.98 -1.17
CA GLY A 126 3.60 4.61 -0.83
C GLY A 126 2.73 3.96 -1.90
N GLY A 127 1.94 2.96 -1.51
CA GLY A 127 1.09 2.24 -2.44
C GLY A 127 -0.03 1.47 -1.77
N CYS A 128 -0.97 0.98 -2.60
CA CYS A 128 -2.09 0.15 -2.19
C CYS A 128 -1.90 -1.27 -2.74
N VAL A 129 -1.84 -2.25 -1.85
CA VAL A 129 -1.85 -3.66 -2.26
C VAL A 129 -3.20 -3.98 -2.89
N TRP A 130 -3.22 -4.62 -4.03
CA TRP A 130 -4.43 -5.15 -4.63
C TRP A 130 -4.61 -6.62 -4.25
N GLU A 131 -5.61 -6.96 -3.44
CA GLU A 131 -6.49 -6.03 -2.73
C GLU A 131 -6.72 -6.48 -1.27
N PHE A 132 -7.69 -5.84 -0.59
CA PHE A 132 -7.89 -6.10 0.83
C PHE A 132 -8.51 -7.46 1.10
N CYS A 133 -9.57 -7.83 0.37
CA CYS A 133 -10.38 -9.00 0.69
C CYS A 133 -10.98 -9.64 -0.55
N ASP A 134 -10.97 -10.96 -0.58
CA ASP A 134 -11.66 -11.74 -1.60
C ASP A 134 -13.15 -11.36 -1.68
N HIS A 135 -13.65 -11.25 -2.90
CA HIS A 135 -15.05 -10.98 -3.17
C HIS A 135 -15.80 -12.29 -3.43
N ALA A 136 -16.85 -12.54 -2.65
CA ALA A 136 -17.70 -13.71 -2.81
C ALA A 136 -19.10 -13.44 -2.29
N ALA A 137 -20.09 -14.13 -2.84
CA ALA A 137 -21.43 -14.17 -2.27
C ALA A 137 -21.47 -15.19 -1.13
N TYR A 138 -22.00 -14.79 0.02
CA TYR A 138 -22.16 -15.67 1.18
C TYR A 138 -23.51 -16.37 1.16
N HIS A 139 -23.51 -17.67 1.45
CA HIS A 139 -24.70 -18.50 1.59
C HIS A 139 -24.72 -19.12 2.98
N ALA A 140 -25.75 -18.78 3.77
CA ALA A 140 -25.91 -19.30 5.11
C ALA A 140 -26.23 -20.81 5.13
N ASP A 141 -26.97 -21.25 4.11
CA ASP A 141 -27.46 -22.63 4.00
C ASP A 141 -26.73 -23.37 2.87
N GLY A 142 -26.27 -24.57 3.16
CA GLY A 142 -25.63 -25.44 2.15
C GLY A 142 -24.18 -25.80 2.47
N PRO A 143 -23.60 -26.72 1.69
CA PRO A 143 -22.24 -27.24 1.90
C PRO A 143 -21.14 -26.26 1.44
N VAL A 144 -21.48 -25.27 0.62
CA VAL A 144 -20.57 -24.24 0.09
C VAL A 144 -21.06 -22.89 0.58
N HIS A 145 -20.28 -22.24 1.43
CA HIS A 145 -20.67 -20.95 2.03
C HIS A 145 -20.33 -19.75 1.17
N TYR A 146 -19.34 -19.85 0.28
CA TYR A 146 -18.90 -18.76 -0.58
C TYR A 146 -18.88 -19.19 -2.04
N THR A 147 -19.42 -18.36 -2.91
CA THR A 147 -19.49 -18.58 -4.34
C THR A 147 -19.08 -17.33 -5.11
N TYR A 148 -18.61 -17.52 -6.33
CA TYR A 148 -18.27 -16.44 -7.26
C TYR A 148 -18.77 -16.77 -8.69
N GLY A 149 -18.38 -15.96 -9.67
CA GLY A 149 -18.87 -16.06 -11.02
C GLY A 149 -18.65 -17.44 -11.67
N GLY A 150 -19.71 -18.01 -12.23
CA GLY A 150 -19.78 -19.36 -12.81
C GLY A 150 -20.43 -20.40 -11.91
N ASP A 151 -20.43 -20.19 -10.59
CA ASP A 151 -20.98 -21.17 -9.63
C ASP A 151 -22.50 -21.27 -9.70
N HIS A 152 -23.17 -20.27 -10.26
CA HIS A 152 -24.64 -20.23 -10.40
C HIS A 152 -25.13 -20.52 -11.84
N GLY A 153 -24.24 -20.99 -12.71
CA GLY A 153 -24.56 -21.33 -14.09
C GLY A 153 -24.67 -20.14 -15.04
N GLU A 154 -24.21 -18.98 -14.68
CA GLU A 154 -24.10 -17.81 -15.54
C GLU A 154 -23.06 -18.02 -16.66
N ASN A 155 -23.36 -17.56 -17.87
CA ASN A 155 -22.50 -17.76 -19.05
C ASN A 155 -21.37 -16.73 -19.18
N LYS A 156 -21.45 -15.59 -18.49
CA LYS A 156 -20.47 -14.51 -18.54
C LYS A 156 -19.96 -14.22 -17.15
N HIS A 157 -18.73 -14.63 -16.90
CA HIS A 157 -18.07 -14.46 -15.62
C HIS A 157 -16.55 -14.56 -15.81
N ASP A 158 -15.80 -14.06 -14.84
CA ASP A 158 -14.33 -14.09 -14.81
C ASP A 158 -13.80 -15.13 -13.79
N SER A 159 -14.66 -16.13 -13.42
CA SER A 159 -14.32 -17.21 -12.50
C SER A 159 -13.77 -16.65 -11.15
N ASN A 160 -12.62 -17.14 -10.71
CA ASN A 160 -11.98 -16.76 -9.47
C ASN A 160 -11.17 -15.44 -9.54
N PHE A 161 -11.35 -14.63 -10.59
CA PHE A 161 -10.67 -13.32 -10.71
C PHE A 161 -11.26 -12.24 -9.78
N CYS A 162 -11.81 -12.66 -8.68
CA CYS A 162 -12.30 -11.87 -7.56
C CYS A 162 -11.80 -12.44 -6.22
N THR A 163 -10.89 -13.44 -6.26
CA THR A 163 -10.23 -14.03 -5.09
C THR A 163 -8.77 -13.57 -5.07
N ASP A 164 -8.59 -12.28 -4.91
CA ASP A 164 -7.34 -11.55 -5.02
C ASP A 164 -7.04 -10.67 -3.79
N GLY A 165 -7.70 -11.00 -2.68
CA GLY A 165 -7.54 -10.31 -1.40
C GLY A 165 -6.40 -10.83 -0.53
N LEU A 166 -5.98 -9.97 0.41
CA LEU A 166 -5.12 -10.35 1.54
C LEU A 166 -5.88 -11.17 2.59
N PHE A 167 -7.20 -11.10 2.55
CA PHE A 167 -8.10 -11.80 3.47
C PHE A 167 -9.16 -12.58 2.71
N PHE A 168 -9.54 -13.73 3.26
CA PHE A 168 -10.72 -14.46 2.81
C PHE A 168 -12.00 -13.63 2.98
N PRO A 169 -13.13 -14.03 2.35
CA PRO A 169 -14.39 -13.28 2.48
C PRO A 169 -14.87 -13.13 3.94
N ASP A 170 -14.54 -14.09 4.82
CA ASP A 170 -14.84 -14.07 6.26
C ASP A 170 -13.85 -13.24 7.09
N ARG A 171 -12.88 -12.60 6.43
CA ARG A 171 -11.80 -11.79 7.04
C ARG A 171 -10.71 -12.60 7.72
N THR A 172 -10.66 -13.92 7.58
CA THR A 172 -9.47 -14.67 7.98
C THR A 172 -8.29 -14.34 7.04
N PRO A 173 -7.05 -14.23 7.57
CA PRO A 173 -5.93 -13.77 6.76
C PRO A 173 -5.38 -14.86 5.84
N HIS A 174 -5.08 -14.52 4.59
CA HIS A 174 -4.18 -15.27 3.73
C HIS A 174 -2.71 -15.13 4.19
N ALA A 175 -1.82 -15.97 3.68
CA ALA A 175 -0.39 -15.88 3.98
C ALA A 175 0.20 -14.49 3.66
N GLY A 176 -0.24 -13.86 2.56
CA GLY A 176 0.17 -12.51 2.17
C GLY A 176 -0.15 -11.43 3.20
N ALA A 177 -1.22 -11.58 3.98
CA ALA A 177 -1.56 -10.65 5.05
C ALA A 177 -0.52 -10.64 6.19
N TYR A 178 0.04 -11.79 6.52
CA TYR A 178 1.11 -11.87 7.52
C TYR A 178 2.41 -11.25 7.01
N GLN A 179 2.72 -11.43 5.73
CA GLN A 179 3.86 -10.75 5.12
C GLN A 179 3.64 -9.22 5.11
N MET A 180 2.46 -8.75 4.75
CA MET A 180 2.12 -7.34 4.81
C MET A 180 2.27 -6.78 6.22
N LYS A 181 1.74 -7.49 7.23
CA LYS A 181 1.91 -7.11 8.65
C LYS A 181 3.37 -6.91 9.01
N ASN A 182 4.25 -7.81 8.54
CA ASN A 182 5.67 -7.70 8.79
C ASN A 182 6.32 -6.55 8.01
N ALA A 183 6.02 -6.39 6.72
CA ALA A 183 6.58 -5.33 5.89
C ALA A 183 6.19 -3.92 6.38
N TYR A 184 4.94 -3.76 6.83
CA TYR A 184 4.39 -2.50 7.34
C TYR A 184 4.50 -2.33 8.86
N ARG A 185 5.35 -3.13 9.53
CA ARG A 185 5.53 -3.02 10.98
C ARG A 185 5.94 -1.61 11.41
N PRO A 186 5.37 -1.09 12.50
CA PRO A 186 5.60 0.28 12.94
C PRO A 186 7.00 0.52 13.52
N VAL A 187 7.74 -0.56 13.84
CA VAL A 187 9.12 -0.51 14.32
C VAL A 187 9.97 -1.55 13.59
N ARG A 188 11.20 -1.17 13.28
CA ARG A 188 12.21 -2.06 12.74
C ARG A 188 13.33 -2.21 13.75
N ALA A 189 13.83 -3.43 13.92
CA ALA A 189 15.02 -3.74 14.71
C ALA A 189 16.07 -4.35 13.78
N THR A 190 17.26 -3.81 13.78
CA THR A 190 18.39 -4.27 12.98
C THR A 190 19.57 -4.53 13.89
N ALA A 191 20.18 -5.71 13.79
CA ALA A 191 21.38 -6.03 14.54
C ALA A 191 22.54 -5.11 14.10
N VAL A 192 23.22 -4.52 15.05
CA VAL A 192 24.45 -3.72 14.86
C VAL A 192 25.67 -4.60 15.10
N ASP A 193 25.62 -5.39 16.17
CA ASP A 193 26.59 -6.44 16.51
C ASP A 193 25.92 -7.53 17.36
N GLU A 194 26.69 -8.31 18.11
CA GLU A 194 26.22 -9.49 18.84
C GLU A 194 25.13 -9.19 19.86
N ASN A 195 25.19 -8.01 20.53
CA ASN A 195 24.26 -7.65 21.59
C ASN A 195 23.62 -6.25 21.44
N ARG A 196 23.95 -5.50 20.36
CA ARG A 196 23.36 -4.20 20.08
C ARG A 196 22.42 -4.22 18.90
N TYR A 197 21.29 -3.58 19.05
CA TYR A 197 20.25 -3.49 18.03
C TYR A 197 19.80 -2.05 17.86
N LEU A 198 19.71 -1.62 16.60
CA LEU A 198 19.14 -0.32 16.23
C LEU A 198 17.64 -0.48 16.03
N PHE A 199 16.85 0.19 16.86
CA PHE A 199 15.40 0.31 16.73
C PHE A 199 15.04 1.59 16.00
N GLN A 200 14.19 1.48 14.98
CA GLN A 200 13.71 2.62 14.19
C GLN A 200 12.19 2.66 14.21
N SER A 201 11.62 3.81 14.61
CA SER A 201 10.20 4.09 14.41
C SER A 201 9.92 4.35 12.94
N MET A 202 8.91 3.66 12.39
CA MET A 202 8.41 3.89 11.04
C MET A 202 7.21 4.85 11.01
N LEU A 203 6.71 5.27 12.18
CA LEU A 203 5.63 6.23 12.30
C LEU A 203 6.13 7.65 11.99
N ARG A 204 5.33 8.44 11.26
CA ARG A 204 5.67 9.82 10.86
C ARG A 204 5.01 10.88 11.74
N PHE A 205 3.92 10.54 12.44
CA PHE A 205 3.08 11.53 13.12
C PHE A 205 2.75 11.18 14.57
N ALA A 206 3.14 10.00 15.05
CA ALA A 206 2.83 9.52 16.38
C ALA A 206 4.08 8.97 17.08
N THR A 207 4.18 9.20 18.38
CA THR A 207 5.16 8.54 19.23
C THR A 207 4.80 7.08 19.40
N LEU A 208 5.79 6.22 19.24
CA LEU A 208 5.67 4.78 19.41
C LEU A 208 6.09 4.40 20.84
N GLN A 209 5.21 3.71 21.57
CA GLN A 209 5.50 3.14 22.89
C GLN A 209 5.36 1.63 22.77
N ILE A 210 6.44 0.90 23.02
CA ILE A 210 6.50 -0.54 22.89
C ILE A 210 7.23 -1.19 24.07
N GLN A 211 6.93 -2.45 24.33
CA GLN A 211 7.75 -3.31 25.14
C GLN A 211 8.58 -4.22 24.22
N VAL A 212 9.88 -4.15 24.36
CA VAL A 212 10.84 -5.02 23.69
C VAL A 212 11.06 -6.24 24.59
N ARG A 213 10.80 -7.42 24.08
CA ARG A 213 11.13 -8.69 24.72
C ARG A 213 12.18 -9.39 23.90
N TRP A 214 13.14 -9.99 24.55
CA TRP A 214 14.22 -10.69 23.90
C TRP A 214 14.59 -11.98 24.63
N GLU A 215 15.10 -12.93 23.90
CA GLU A 215 15.58 -14.21 24.40
C GLU A 215 16.88 -14.59 23.69
N LEU A 216 17.87 -15.01 24.46
CA LEU A 216 19.06 -15.70 23.93
C LEU A 216 18.79 -17.19 23.95
N LEU A 217 18.93 -17.83 22.78
CA LEU A 217 18.72 -19.25 22.64
C LEU A 217 20.05 -19.97 22.42
N SER A 218 20.30 -21.08 23.12
CA SER A 218 21.34 -22.06 22.83
C SER A 218 20.69 -23.34 22.31
N ASP A 219 20.96 -23.69 21.06
CA ASP A 219 20.34 -24.84 20.37
C ASP A 219 18.78 -24.84 20.46
N GLY A 220 18.19 -23.64 20.37
CA GLY A 220 16.73 -23.47 20.45
C GLY A 220 16.15 -23.45 21.87
N ILE A 221 16.98 -23.55 22.89
CA ILE A 221 16.57 -23.50 24.31
C ILE A 221 16.88 -22.11 24.86
N PRO A 222 15.88 -21.39 25.44
CA PRO A 222 16.15 -20.11 26.07
C PRO A 222 17.10 -20.25 27.26
N VAL A 223 18.19 -19.48 27.26
CA VAL A 223 19.18 -19.43 28.34
C VAL A 223 19.13 -18.14 29.12
N VAL A 224 18.84 -17.03 28.44
CA VAL A 224 18.65 -15.71 29.05
C VAL A 224 17.48 -15.03 28.36
N SER A 225 16.67 -14.32 29.11
CA SER A 225 15.59 -13.49 28.53
C SER A 225 15.42 -12.21 29.31
N GLY A 226 14.87 -11.19 28.67
CA GLY A 226 14.60 -9.93 29.31
C GLY A 226 13.53 -9.13 28.61
N GLN A 227 13.18 -8.01 29.23
CA GLN A 227 12.26 -7.05 28.61
C GLN A 227 12.65 -5.63 29.02
N THR A 228 12.36 -4.67 28.15
CA THR A 228 12.51 -3.25 28.40
C THR A 228 11.45 -2.45 27.67
N ASP A 229 11.05 -1.34 28.24
CA ASP A 229 10.14 -0.40 27.58
C ASP A 229 10.94 0.56 26.71
N LEU A 230 10.44 0.83 25.51
CA LEU A 230 11.06 1.73 24.55
C LEU A 230 10.02 2.71 24.03
N THR A 231 10.37 4.00 24.11
CA THR A 231 9.58 5.08 23.50
C THR A 231 10.40 5.71 22.39
N LEU A 232 9.85 5.79 21.19
CA LEU A 232 10.46 6.41 20.02
C LEU A 232 9.55 7.50 19.47
N ASN A 233 10.11 8.66 19.21
CA ASN A 233 9.44 9.73 18.47
C ASN A 233 9.28 9.37 16.98
N PRO A 234 8.50 10.11 16.20
CA PRO A 234 8.39 9.88 14.76
C PRO A 234 9.75 9.78 14.07
N LEU A 235 9.97 8.69 13.34
CA LEU A 235 11.20 8.36 12.60
C LEU A 235 12.48 8.28 13.46
N GLU A 236 12.37 8.32 14.79
CA GLU A 236 13.52 8.21 15.68
C GLU A 236 14.21 6.86 15.54
N MET A 237 15.53 6.88 15.62
CA MET A 237 16.40 5.72 15.73
C MET A 237 17.06 5.71 17.10
N ARG A 238 17.11 4.53 17.73
CA ARG A 238 17.75 4.34 19.04
C ARG A 238 18.40 2.97 19.13
N GLU A 239 19.65 2.95 19.57
CA GLU A 239 20.33 1.70 19.91
C GLU A 239 19.94 1.23 21.31
N LEU A 240 19.74 -0.08 21.45
CA LEU A 240 19.66 -0.78 22.72
C LEU A 240 20.76 -1.84 22.78
N THR A 241 21.36 -1.98 23.93
CA THR A 241 22.30 -3.05 24.26
C THR A 241 21.59 -4.05 25.17
N PHE A 242 21.63 -5.31 24.85
CA PHE A 242 21.08 -6.38 25.67
C PHE A 242 22.22 -7.07 26.40
N ASP A 243 22.04 -7.24 27.70
CA ASP A 243 23.00 -7.96 28.53
C ASP A 243 22.65 -9.46 28.51
N PHE A 244 23.61 -10.25 28.07
CA PHE A 244 23.49 -11.70 27.94
C PHE A 244 24.33 -12.47 28.98
N GLU A 245 24.85 -11.75 30.00
CA GLU A 245 25.58 -12.36 31.12
C GLU A 245 24.64 -12.96 32.18
#